data_c3084dadc0e2c48a396d76c1549a389a
#
_entry.id   c3084dadc0e2c48a396d76c1549a389a
#
_cell.length_a   1.000
_cell.length_b   1.000
_cell.length_c   1.000
_cell.angle_alpha   90.00
_cell.angle_beta   90.00
_cell.angle_gamma   90.00
#
_symmetry.space_group_name_H-M   'P 1'
#
loop_
_entity.id
_entity.type
_entity.pdbx_description
1 polymer ?
#
loop_
_entity_poly.entity_id
_entity_poly.type
_entity_poly.pdbx_seq_one_letter_code
_entity_poly.pdbx_strand_id
1 'polypeptide(L)'
;RDLVRSRGLGDVYKRQIQGLSHQHPALKSSVRPNKPEERSKVISALNTLWIEDPSLSFSINSYSDELEISLYGLTQKEIIQTLLEERFSVKVHFDEIKTIYKERPIKKVNKIIQIEVPPNPYWATIGLTLEPLPLGAGLQIESDISYGYLNHSFQNAVFEGIRMSCQSGLHGWEVTDLKVTFTQAEYYSPVSTPADFRQLTPYVFRLALQQSGVDILEPMLCFELQIPQVASSKAITDLQKLMSEIEDISCNNEWCHIKGKVPLNTSKDYASEVSSYTKGLGIFMVKPCGYQITKDGYSDNIRMNEKDKLLFMFQKSMSLK
;
A
#
# COMPACT_ATOMS: atom_id res chain seq x y z
N ARG A 1 48.62 -8.31 26.05
CA ARG A 1 47.28 -8.24 26.73
C ARG A 1 46.29 -7.74 25.72
N ASP A 2 45.74 -8.66 24.97
CA ASP A 2 44.71 -8.40 23.95
C ASP A 2 43.35 -8.35 24.62
N LEU A 3 42.68 -7.21 24.52
CA LEU A 3 41.29 -7.03 24.90
C LEU A 3 40.41 -7.55 23.79
N VAL A 4 39.90 -8.78 23.99
CA VAL A 4 38.83 -9.36 23.16
C VAL A 4 37.56 -8.54 23.41
N ARG A 5 37.18 -7.68 22.44
CA ARG A 5 35.87 -7.03 22.41
C ARG A 5 34.81 -8.11 22.09
N SER A 6 33.99 -8.41 23.07
CA SER A 6 32.81 -9.23 22.89
C SER A 6 31.86 -8.54 21.91
N ARG A 7 31.74 -9.06 20.69
CA ARG A 7 30.66 -8.68 19.77
C ARG A 7 29.37 -9.23 20.35
N GLY A 8 28.51 -8.34 20.82
CA GLY A 8 27.26 -8.69 21.47
C GLY A 8 26.30 -9.42 20.51
N LEU A 9 25.60 -10.41 21.02
CA LEU A 9 24.51 -11.17 20.35
C LEU A 9 23.45 -10.27 19.67
N GLY A 10 23.35 -8.99 20.02
CA GLY A 10 22.43 -8.02 19.41
C GLY A 10 22.70 -7.69 17.94
N ASP A 11 23.97 -7.80 17.47
CA ASP A 11 24.32 -7.51 16.07
C ASP A 11 23.98 -8.68 15.12
N VAL A 12 23.96 -9.91 15.62
CA VAL A 12 23.56 -11.09 14.86
C VAL A 12 22.06 -11.12 14.68
N TYR A 13 21.29 -10.72 15.70
CA TYR A 13 19.82 -10.61 15.63
C TYR A 13 19.36 -9.50 14.67
N LYS A 14 20.02 -8.34 14.66
CA LYS A 14 19.72 -7.27 13.71
C LYS A 14 19.97 -7.65 12.25
N ARG A 15 21.00 -8.47 11.97
CA ARG A 15 21.27 -8.95 10.60
C ARG A 15 20.30 -10.03 10.12
N GLN A 16 19.74 -10.84 11.03
CA GLN A 16 18.72 -11.82 10.66
C GLN A 16 17.34 -11.21 10.39
N ILE A 17 17.03 -10.07 11.02
CA ILE A 17 15.75 -9.34 10.78
C ILE A 17 15.77 -8.54 9.47
N GLN A 18 16.95 -8.15 8.96
CA GLN A 18 17.07 -7.45 7.67
C GLN A 18 16.88 -8.34 6.43
N GLY A 19 16.77 -9.65 6.58
CA GLY A 19 16.59 -10.62 5.48
C GLY A 19 15.16 -11.10 5.26
N LEU A 20 14.22 -10.78 6.14
CA LEU A 20 12.80 -11.02 5.92
C LEU A 20 12.22 -9.77 5.22
N SER A 21 12.13 -9.82 3.89
CA SER A 21 11.26 -8.87 3.17
C SER A 21 9.87 -9.04 3.80
N HIS A 22 9.40 -8.04 4.53
CA HIS A 22 8.03 -8.01 5.03
C HIS A 22 7.13 -8.02 3.79
N GLN A 23 6.62 -9.20 3.48
CA GLN A 23 5.63 -9.34 2.41
C GLN A 23 4.41 -8.56 2.88
N HIS A 24 4.09 -7.48 2.17
CA HIS A 24 2.87 -6.74 2.45
C HIS A 24 1.67 -7.53 1.93
N PRO A 25 0.57 -7.57 2.68
CA PRO A 25 -0.64 -8.22 2.21
C PRO A 25 -1.13 -7.53 0.92
N ALA A 26 -1.55 -8.34 -0.05
CA ALA A 26 -1.96 -7.86 -1.36
C ALA A 26 -3.48 -7.92 -1.59
N LEU A 27 -4.21 -8.47 -0.64
CA LEU A 27 -5.65 -8.62 -0.64
C LEU A 27 -6.26 -7.97 0.59
N LYS A 28 -7.50 -7.52 0.48
CA LYS A 28 -8.30 -7.07 1.61
C LYS A 28 -9.75 -7.48 1.48
N SER A 29 -10.42 -7.65 2.62
CA SER A 29 -11.85 -7.88 2.70
C SER A 29 -12.45 -7.11 3.85
N SER A 30 -13.64 -6.54 3.65
CA SER A 30 -14.41 -5.98 4.75
C SER A 30 -15.01 -7.10 5.57
N VAL A 31 -15.03 -6.93 6.89
CA VAL A 31 -15.55 -7.89 7.86
C VAL A 31 -16.70 -7.28 8.62
N ARG A 32 -17.85 -7.95 8.58
CA ARG A 32 -19.06 -7.51 9.29
C ARG A 32 -19.50 -8.57 10.29
N PRO A 33 -19.77 -8.20 11.55
CA PRO A 33 -20.41 -9.10 12.48
C PRO A 33 -21.84 -9.41 12.02
N ASN A 34 -22.30 -10.63 12.23
CA ASN A 34 -23.70 -11.00 11.92
C ASN A 34 -24.69 -10.18 12.75
N LYS A 35 -24.28 -9.77 13.96
CA LYS A 35 -25.03 -8.86 14.83
C LYS A 35 -24.26 -7.56 15.00
N PRO A 36 -24.82 -6.40 14.63
CA PRO A 36 -24.14 -5.10 14.74
C PRO A 36 -23.61 -4.81 16.17
N GLU A 37 -24.29 -5.28 17.20
CA GLU A 37 -23.93 -5.13 18.61
C GLU A 37 -22.60 -5.83 18.96
N GLU A 38 -22.19 -6.83 18.18
CA GLU A 38 -20.98 -7.61 18.41
C GLU A 38 -19.71 -6.95 17.80
N ARG A 39 -19.85 -5.76 17.17
CA ARG A 39 -18.73 -5.05 16.54
C ARG A 39 -17.53 -4.85 17.48
N SER A 40 -17.77 -4.42 18.71
CA SER A 40 -16.71 -4.23 19.71
C SER A 40 -16.01 -5.53 20.07
N LYS A 41 -16.75 -6.64 20.11
CA LYS A 41 -16.18 -7.98 20.35
C LYS A 41 -15.29 -8.42 19.19
N VAL A 42 -15.73 -8.16 17.93
CA VAL A 42 -14.90 -8.46 16.73
C VAL A 42 -13.59 -7.68 16.77
N ILE A 43 -13.63 -6.37 17.09
CA ILE A 43 -12.44 -5.54 17.21
C ILE A 43 -11.49 -6.09 18.29
N SER A 44 -12.02 -6.44 19.48
CA SER A 44 -11.21 -7.01 20.56
C SER A 44 -10.59 -8.35 20.16
N ALA A 45 -11.36 -9.22 19.49
CA ALA A 45 -10.88 -10.51 19.00
C ALA A 45 -9.77 -10.35 17.95
N LEU A 46 -9.95 -9.46 16.98
CA LEU A 46 -8.95 -9.14 15.97
C LEU A 46 -7.67 -8.55 16.57
N ASN A 47 -7.79 -7.70 17.58
CA ASN A 47 -6.63 -7.19 18.33
C ASN A 47 -5.86 -8.32 19.02
N THR A 48 -6.57 -9.29 19.63
CA THR A 48 -5.94 -10.44 20.26
C THR A 48 -5.20 -11.29 19.23
N LEU A 49 -5.84 -11.57 18.09
CA LEU A 49 -5.22 -12.33 17.01
C LEU A 49 -4.02 -11.58 16.40
N TRP A 50 -4.08 -10.25 16.29
CA TRP A 50 -2.95 -9.42 15.81
C TRP A 50 -1.75 -9.46 16.76
N ILE A 51 -2.00 -9.48 18.07
CA ILE A 51 -0.92 -9.62 19.08
C ILE A 51 -0.24 -10.98 18.96
N GLU A 52 -1.01 -12.05 18.69
CA GLU A 52 -0.49 -13.42 18.51
C GLU A 52 0.23 -13.59 17.17
N ASP A 53 -0.30 -13.00 16.11
CA ASP A 53 0.26 -13.03 14.76
C ASP A 53 0.29 -11.60 14.17
N PRO A 54 1.41 -10.88 14.27
CA PRO A 54 1.57 -9.54 13.71
C PRO A 54 1.46 -9.46 12.18
N SER A 55 1.46 -10.60 11.48
CA SER A 55 1.21 -10.64 10.03
C SER A 55 -0.26 -10.36 9.70
N LEU A 56 -1.16 -10.64 10.64
CA LEU A 56 -2.58 -10.31 10.52
C LEU A 56 -2.76 -8.80 10.74
N SER A 57 -3.09 -8.08 9.69
CA SER A 57 -3.31 -6.64 9.72
C SER A 57 -4.78 -6.31 9.50
N PHE A 58 -5.35 -5.46 10.36
CA PHE A 58 -6.69 -4.94 10.16
C PHE A 58 -6.73 -3.43 10.42
N SER A 59 -7.69 -2.76 9.82
CA SER A 59 -7.91 -1.32 9.97
C SER A 59 -9.40 -0.99 9.95
N ILE A 60 -9.75 0.17 10.46
CA ILE A 60 -11.10 0.73 10.31
C ILE A 60 -11.01 1.74 9.18
N ASN A 61 -11.79 1.54 8.13
CA ASN A 61 -11.88 2.48 7.04
C ASN A 61 -12.49 3.79 7.51
N SER A 62 -11.74 4.88 7.42
CA SER A 62 -12.15 6.20 7.92
C SER A 62 -13.35 6.80 7.17
N TYR A 63 -13.72 6.26 6.01
CA TYR A 63 -14.81 6.76 5.17
C TYR A 63 -16.11 5.96 5.33
N SER A 64 -15.99 4.63 5.33
CA SER A 64 -17.13 3.72 5.42
C SER A 64 -17.38 3.20 6.83
N ASP A 65 -16.48 3.46 7.77
CA ASP A 65 -16.47 2.90 9.12
C ASP A 65 -16.47 1.36 9.14
N GLU A 66 -16.05 0.73 8.04
CA GLU A 66 -15.98 -0.72 7.91
C GLU A 66 -14.66 -1.26 8.48
N LEU A 67 -14.73 -2.45 9.09
CA LEU A 67 -13.54 -3.20 9.47
C LEU A 67 -12.96 -3.86 8.22
N GLU A 68 -11.75 -3.52 7.84
CA GLU A 68 -11.03 -4.13 6.72
C GLU A 68 -9.89 -5.00 7.26
N ILE A 69 -9.80 -6.25 6.80
CA ILE A 69 -8.69 -7.15 7.10
C ILE A 69 -7.85 -7.31 5.84
N SER A 70 -6.54 -7.16 6.02
CA SER A 70 -5.55 -7.41 4.97
C SER A 70 -5.15 -8.88 4.97
N LEU A 71 -5.11 -9.51 3.79
CA LEU A 71 -4.92 -10.94 3.60
C LEU A 71 -3.74 -11.22 2.67
N TYR A 72 -2.99 -12.26 2.97
CA TYR A 72 -1.93 -12.77 2.09
C TYR A 72 -2.43 -13.80 1.07
N GLY A 73 -3.62 -14.37 1.30
CA GLY A 73 -4.25 -15.35 0.42
C GLY A 73 -5.67 -15.68 0.83
N LEU A 74 -6.37 -16.42 -0.02
CA LEU A 74 -7.79 -16.76 0.18
C LEU A 74 -8.01 -17.65 1.41
N THR A 75 -7.13 -18.62 1.63
CA THR A 75 -7.21 -19.58 2.75
C THR A 75 -7.14 -18.87 4.11
N GLN A 76 -6.41 -17.75 4.21
CA GLN A 76 -6.30 -17.01 5.47
C GLN A 76 -7.64 -16.45 5.93
N LYS A 77 -8.53 -16.06 4.99
CA LYS A 77 -9.90 -15.63 5.30
C LYS A 77 -10.67 -16.70 6.05
N GLU A 78 -10.61 -17.96 5.59
CA GLU A 78 -11.31 -19.08 6.20
C GLU A 78 -10.77 -19.39 7.60
N ILE A 79 -9.44 -19.34 7.75
CA ILE A 79 -8.76 -19.53 9.04
C ILE A 79 -9.22 -18.46 10.04
N ILE A 80 -9.21 -17.17 9.67
CA ILE A 80 -9.63 -16.08 10.54
C ILE A 80 -11.10 -16.22 10.92
N GLN A 81 -11.96 -16.58 9.96
CA GLN A 81 -13.39 -16.80 10.22
C GLN A 81 -13.61 -17.91 11.24
N THR A 82 -12.92 -19.04 11.08
CA THR A 82 -12.98 -20.17 12.03
C THR A 82 -12.47 -19.77 13.40
N LEU A 83 -11.35 -19.07 13.50
CA LEU A 83 -10.79 -18.61 14.78
C LEU A 83 -11.74 -17.65 15.51
N LEU A 84 -12.39 -16.72 14.79
CA LEU A 84 -13.36 -15.80 15.38
C LEU A 84 -14.59 -16.56 15.94
N GLU A 85 -15.07 -17.58 15.22
CA GLU A 85 -16.21 -18.39 15.66
C GLU A 85 -15.85 -19.31 16.83
N GLU A 86 -14.76 -20.09 16.74
CA GLU A 86 -14.39 -21.11 17.72
C GLU A 86 -13.83 -20.53 19.01
N ARG A 87 -12.93 -19.53 18.92
CA ARG A 87 -12.26 -18.98 20.11
C ARG A 87 -13.00 -17.84 20.78
N PHE A 88 -13.72 -17.02 20.01
CA PHE A 88 -14.37 -15.78 20.50
C PHE A 88 -15.88 -15.85 20.45
N SER A 89 -16.46 -16.92 19.89
CA SER A 89 -17.91 -17.12 19.74
C SER A 89 -18.57 -15.95 18.99
N VAL A 90 -17.89 -15.42 17.97
CA VAL A 90 -18.37 -14.32 17.13
C VAL A 90 -18.44 -14.77 15.69
N LYS A 91 -19.67 -14.70 15.12
CA LYS A 91 -19.88 -15.01 13.70
C LYS A 91 -19.75 -13.75 12.85
N VAL A 92 -18.89 -13.83 11.85
CA VAL A 92 -18.65 -12.73 10.93
C VAL A 92 -18.92 -13.15 9.48
N HIS A 93 -19.29 -12.16 8.69
CA HIS A 93 -19.36 -12.26 7.24
C HIS A 93 -18.22 -11.46 6.62
N PHE A 94 -17.50 -12.08 5.69
CA PHE A 94 -16.49 -11.41 4.88
C PHE A 94 -17.10 -11.02 3.53
N ASP A 95 -16.95 -9.77 3.16
CA ASP A 95 -17.31 -9.30 1.83
C ASP A 95 -16.38 -9.86 0.76
N GLU A 96 -16.61 -9.47 -0.49
CA GLU A 96 -15.76 -9.83 -1.61
C GLU A 96 -14.30 -9.39 -1.36
N ILE A 97 -13.37 -10.28 -1.69
CA ILE A 97 -11.94 -10.00 -1.54
C ILE A 97 -11.47 -9.07 -2.66
N LYS A 98 -10.98 -7.91 -2.28
CA LYS A 98 -10.44 -6.88 -3.19
C LYS A 98 -8.93 -6.90 -3.21
N THR A 99 -8.36 -6.64 -4.37
CA THR A 99 -6.92 -6.44 -4.54
C THR A 99 -6.51 -5.08 -3.96
N ILE A 100 -5.39 -5.02 -3.26
CA ILE A 100 -4.80 -3.77 -2.76
C ILE A 100 -3.88 -3.24 -3.84
N TYR A 101 -4.28 -2.13 -4.46
CA TYR A 101 -3.46 -1.38 -5.39
C TYR A 101 -2.62 -0.34 -4.64
N LYS A 102 -1.62 0.24 -5.32
CA LYS A 102 -0.85 1.38 -4.83
C LYS A 102 -0.80 2.47 -5.89
N GLU A 103 -0.41 3.67 -5.49
CA GLU A 103 -0.24 4.82 -6.38
C GLU A 103 1.23 5.23 -6.43
N ARG A 104 1.70 5.68 -7.59
CA ARG A 104 3.04 6.22 -7.79
C ARG A 104 2.97 7.49 -8.63
N PRO A 105 3.63 8.60 -8.26
CA PRO A 105 3.66 9.78 -9.11
C PRO A 105 4.32 9.46 -10.46
N ILE A 106 3.80 10.07 -11.54
CA ILE A 106 4.32 9.84 -12.91
C ILE A 106 5.55 10.71 -13.17
N LYS A 107 5.54 11.95 -12.71
CA LYS A 107 6.61 12.93 -13.03
C LYS A 107 6.99 13.77 -11.83
N LYS A 108 8.20 14.34 -11.88
CA LYS A 108 8.69 15.28 -10.89
C LYS A 108 7.88 16.58 -10.92
N VAL A 109 7.41 17.02 -9.76
CA VAL A 109 6.62 18.25 -9.59
C VAL A 109 7.06 18.98 -8.33
N ASN A 110 7.13 20.29 -8.41
CA ASN A 110 7.28 21.19 -7.27
C ASN A 110 5.96 21.94 -7.05
N LYS A 111 5.47 21.97 -5.81
CA LYS A 111 4.29 22.70 -5.41
C LYS A 111 4.54 23.49 -4.13
N ILE A 112 4.15 24.77 -4.16
CA ILE A 112 4.32 25.68 -3.02
C ILE A 112 2.95 26.29 -2.71
N ILE A 113 2.62 26.37 -1.42
CA ILE A 113 1.53 27.16 -0.88
C ILE A 113 2.12 28.16 0.11
N GLN A 114 1.91 29.44 -0.17
CA GLN A 114 2.50 30.54 0.60
C GLN A 114 1.58 30.99 1.73
N ILE A 115 2.19 31.47 2.84
CA ILE A 115 1.51 32.12 3.95
C ILE A 115 0.81 33.40 3.45
N GLU A 116 -0.33 33.73 4.05
CA GLU A 116 -1.16 34.93 3.72
C GLU A 116 -1.63 35.00 2.25
N VAL A 117 -1.33 33.99 1.43
CA VAL A 117 -1.81 33.91 0.05
C VAL A 117 -3.02 32.98 0.00
N PRO A 118 -4.21 33.47 -0.29
CA PRO A 118 -5.37 32.59 -0.44
C PRO A 118 -5.14 31.49 -1.48
N PRO A 119 -5.63 30.25 -1.25
CA PRO A 119 -6.61 29.82 -0.23
C PRO A 119 -5.98 29.30 1.08
N ASN A 120 -4.74 29.66 1.42
CA ASN A 120 -4.07 29.18 2.60
C ASN A 120 -4.64 29.81 3.90
N PRO A 121 -5.30 29.04 4.77
CA PRO A 121 -5.81 29.53 6.05
C PRO A 121 -4.78 29.42 7.19
N TYR A 122 -3.59 28.82 6.92
CA TYR A 122 -2.57 28.50 7.91
C TYR A 122 -1.42 29.50 7.90
N TRP A 123 -0.81 29.69 9.06
CA TRP A 123 0.36 30.55 9.23
C TRP A 123 1.66 29.81 8.87
N ALA A 124 1.73 29.26 7.65
CA ALA A 124 2.88 28.52 7.16
C ALA A 124 3.00 28.62 5.63
N THR A 125 4.23 28.73 5.13
CA THR A 125 4.57 28.40 3.74
C THR A 125 5.19 27.01 3.69
N ILE A 126 4.71 26.18 2.76
CA ILE A 126 5.28 24.87 2.49
C ILE A 126 5.50 24.70 0.99
N GLY A 127 6.74 24.35 0.63
CA GLY A 127 7.10 23.88 -0.71
C GLY A 127 7.53 22.41 -0.66
N LEU A 128 6.89 21.57 -1.48
CA LEU A 128 7.22 20.16 -1.64
C LEU A 128 7.58 19.84 -3.08
N THR A 129 8.67 19.13 -3.26
CA THR A 129 9.00 18.48 -4.54
C THR A 129 8.73 16.99 -4.41
N LEU A 130 7.86 16.47 -5.29
CA LEU A 130 7.61 15.04 -5.45
C LEU A 130 8.40 14.54 -6.65
N GLU A 131 9.12 13.45 -6.50
CA GLU A 131 9.90 12.81 -7.55
C GLU A 131 9.66 11.30 -7.56
N PRO A 132 9.25 10.70 -8.72
CA PRO A 132 9.06 9.25 -8.81
C PRO A 132 10.39 8.53 -8.65
N LEU A 133 10.37 7.42 -7.91
CA LEU A 133 11.48 6.50 -7.74
C LEU A 133 11.22 5.19 -8.51
N PRO A 134 12.25 4.35 -8.73
CA PRO A 134 12.05 3.00 -9.25
C PRO A 134 11.08 2.18 -8.39
N LEU A 135 10.38 1.23 -9.02
CA LEU A 135 9.46 0.33 -8.33
C LEU A 135 10.15 -0.41 -7.18
N GLY A 136 9.50 -0.43 -6.03
CA GLY A 136 10.02 -1.06 -4.80
C GLY A 136 10.98 -0.19 -3.98
N ALA A 137 11.24 1.06 -4.38
CA ALA A 137 12.10 1.99 -3.63
C ALA A 137 11.43 2.57 -2.39
N GLY A 138 10.10 2.50 -2.29
CA GLY A 138 9.32 3.01 -1.16
C GLY A 138 9.31 4.53 -1.06
N LEU A 139 9.01 5.02 0.15
CA LEU A 139 8.95 6.46 0.45
C LEU A 139 10.29 6.95 1.00
N GLN A 140 10.84 7.98 0.36
CA GLN A 140 12.00 8.73 0.85
C GLN A 140 11.60 10.18 1.15
N ILE A 141 11.99 10.69 2.32
CA ILE A 141 11.68 12.06 2.75
C ILE A 141 12.99 12.77 3.06
N GLU A 142 13.20 13.92 2.42
CA GLU A 142 14.36 14.79 2.66
C GLU A 142 13.92 16.23 2.90
N SER A 143 14.81 17.05 3.43
CA SER A 143 14.60 18.48 3.63
C SER A 143 15.82 19.26 3.17
N ASP A 144 15.59 20.28 2.37
CA ASP A 144 16.57 21.29 2.00
C ASP A 144 16.59 22.46 3.00
N ILE A 145 15.68 22.44 4.00
CA ILE A 145 15.55 23.49 5.00
C ILE A 145 16.48 23.19 6.19
N SER A 146 17.35 24.14 6.50
CA SER A 146 18.23 24.00 7.65
C SER A 146 17.47 24.07 8.99
N TYR A 147 17.91 23.29 9.97
CA TYR A 147 17.34 23.35 11.33
C TYR A 147 17.59 24.67 12.05
N GLY A 148 18.58 25.47 11.61
CA GLY A 148 18.81 26.81 12.10
C GLY A 148 17.77 27.81 11.63
N TYR A 149 17.16 27.57 10.47
CA TYR A 149 16.08 28.40 9.95
C TYR A 149 14.70 27.95 10.46
N LEU A 150 14.39 26.67 10.32
CA LEU A 150 13.15 26.07 10.80
C LEU A 150 13.46 24.92 11.76
N ASN A 151 13.06 25.05 13.01
CA ASN A 151 13.43 24.08 14.05
C ASN A 151 12.80 22.68 13.82
N HIS A 152 13.30 21.70 14.57
CA HIS A 152 12.90 20.29 14.44
C HIS A 152 11.39 20.05 14.60
N SER A 153 10.70 20.79 15.47
CA SER A 153 9.26 20.55 15.71
C SER A 153 8.41 20.87 14.50
N PHE A 154 8.75 21.92 13.75
CA PHE A 154 8.08 22.30 12.51
C PHE A 154 8.39 21.30 11.39
N GLN A 155 9.68 20.93 11.20
CA GLN A 155 10.07 19.99 10.17
C GLN A 155 9.46 18.59 10.41
N ASN A 156 9.46 18.12 11.67
CA ASN A 156 8.80 16.86 12.04
C ASN A 156 7.29 16.89 11.74
N ALA A 157 6.63 18.02 11.98
CA ALA A 157 5.21 18.16 11.63
C ALA A 157 4.95 18.01 10.11
N VAL A 158 5.86 18.53 9.27
CA VAL A 158 5.80 18.31 7.82
C VAL A 158 6.02 16.84 7.47
N PHE A 159 7.04 16.20 8.05
CA PHE A 159 7.35 14.79 7.77
C PHE A 159 6.21 13.85 8.20
N GLU A 160 5.57 14.13 9.34
CA GLU A 160 4.37 13.40 9.77
C GLU A 160 3.22 13.62 8.77
N GLY A 161 2.99 14.86 8.33
CA GLY A 161 1.98 15.21 7.34
C GLY A 161 2.20 14.49 6.00
N ILE A 162 3.46 14.37 5.54
CA ILE A 162 3.81 13.61 4.32
C ILE A 162 3.49 12.12 4.52
N ARG A 163 3.92 11.49 5.62
CA ARG A 163 3.64 10.07 5.89
C ARG A 163 2.15 9.78 5.94
N MET A 164 1.38 10.64 6.60
CA MET A 164 -0.09 10.52 6.64
C MET A 164 -0.72 10.67 5.25
N SER A 165 -0.19 11.59 4.43
CA SER A 165 -0.72 11.83 3.07
C SER A 165 -0.44 10.65 2.14
N CYS A 166 0.69 9.96 2.32
CA CYS A 166 1.02 8.77 1.54
C CYS A 166 0.10 7.57 1.84
N GLN A 167 -0.61 7.54 2.97
CA GLN A 167 -1.53 6.44 3.28
C GLN A 167 -2.76 6.41 2.36
N SER A 168 -3.11 7.54 1.75
CA SER A 168 -4.29 7.64 0.88
C SER A 168 -4.06 8.68 -0.23
N GLY A 169 -3.74 8.22 -1.42
CA GLY A 169 -3.50 9.02 -2.60
C GLY A 169 -4.80 9.49 -3.29
N LEU A 170 -4.73 9.76 -4.59
CA LEU A 170 -5.85 10.31 -5.37
C LEU A 170 -7.03 9.34 -5.49
N HIS A 171 -6.75 8.06 -5.60
CA HIS A 171 -7.73 6.98 -5.69
C HIS A 171 -8.02 6.31 -4.33
N GLY A 172 -7.36 6.79 -3.27
CA GLY A 172 -7.50 6.28 -1.91
C GLY A 172 -6.59 5.09 -1.60
N TRP A 173 -5.58 4.80 -2.43
CA TRP A 173 -4.56 3.80 -2.19
C TRP A 173 -3.27 4.42 -1.64
N GLU A 174 -2.42 3.59 -1.06
CA GLU A 174 -1.11 4.00 -0.57
C GLU A 174 -0.26 4.55 -1.71
N VAL A 175 0.34 5.74 -1.51
CA VAL A 175 1.31 6.33 -2.43
C VAL A 175 2.71 5.85 -2.05
N THR A 176 3.41 5.24 -2.99
CA THR A 176 4.75 4.65 -2.78
C THR A 176 5.70 5.00 -3.92
N ASP A 177 6.95 4.56 -3.80
CA ASP A 177 8.00 4.73 -4.82
C ASP A 177 8.17 6.19 -5.23
N LEU A 178 8.29 7.05 -4.20
CA LEU A 178 8.51 8.47 -4.39
C LEU A 178 9.51 9.04 -3.38
N LYS A 179 10.21 10.06 -3.82
CA LYS A 179 11.00 10.95 -2.97
C LYS A 179 10.24 12.26 -2.78
N VAL A 180 10.07 12.67 -1.54
CA VAL A 180 9.48 13.96 -1.18
C VAL A 180 10.55 14.83 -0.55
N THR A 181 10.84 15.97 -1.18
CA THR A 181 11.80 16.95 -0.66
C THR A 181 11.06 18.18 -0.16
N PHE A 182 11.26 18.55 1.10
CA PHE A 182 10.77 19.79 1.69
C PHE A 182 11.69 20.92 1.28
N THR A 183 11.28 21.75 0.32
CA THR A 183 12.16 22.70 -0.39
C THR A 183 12.00 24.15 0.04
N GLN A 184 10.82 24.52 0.60
CA GLN A 184 10.57 25.90 1.01
C GLN A 184 9.71 25.95 2.26
N ALA A 185 10.04 26.88 3.16
CA ALA A 185 9.30 27.17 4.38
C ALA A 185 9.34 28.66 4.70
N GLU A 186 8.23 29.20 5.22
CA GLU A 186 8.16 30.50 5.89
C GLU A 186 7.25 30.39 7.09
N TYR A 187 7.53 31.18 8.11
CA TYR A 187 6.75 31.22 9.35
C TYR A 187 6.84 32.60 10.00
N TYR A 188 5.88 32.95 10.82
CA TYR A 188 5.88 34.17 11.61
C TYR A 188 5.92 33.85 13.11
N SER A 189 6.97 34.30 13.77
CA SER A 189 7.10 34.21 15.22
C SER A 189 6.36 35.38 15.90
N PRO A 190 5.52 35.14 16.92
CA PRO A 190 5.21 33.86 17.58
C PRO A 190 3.94 33.16 17.06
N VAL A 191 3.38 33.58 15.94
CA VAL A 191 2.05 33.17 15.46
C VAL A 191 2.03 31.74 14.92
N SER A 192 3.04 31.37 14.10
CA SER A 192 3.11 30.05 13.49
C SER A 192 3.34 28.94 14.50
N THR A 193 2.64 27.85 14.33
CA THR A 193 2.75 26.66 15.18
C THR A 193 3.09 25.40 14.35
N PRO A 194 3.62 24.33 14.95
CA PRO A 194 3.80 23.06 14.25
C PRO A 194 2.48 22.49 13.69
N ALA A 195 1.34 22.84 14.30
CA ALA A 195 0.03 22.42 13.83
C ALA A 195 -0.31 23.01 12.45
N ASP A 196 0.08 24.27 12.18
CA ASP A 196 -0.12 24.92 10.88
C ASP A 196 0.61 24.13 9.78
N PHE A 197 1.85 23.73 10.03
CA PHE A 197 2.63 22.90 9.10
C PHE A 197 2.03 21.52 8.91
N ARG A 198 1.62 20.84 10.01
CA ARG A 198 1.00 19.50 9.95
C ARG A 198 -0.28 19.51 9.14
N GLN A 199 -1.09 20.56 9.28
CA GLN A 199 -2.39 20.66 8.59
C GLN A 199 -2.26 21.10 7.14
N LEU A 200 -1.30 21.98 6.81
CA LEU A 200 -1.07 22.46 5.46
C LEU A 200 -0.42 21.39 4.57
N THR A 201 0.49 20.57 5.11
CA THR A 201 1.26 19.57 4.34
C THR A 201 0.38 18.64 3.48
N PRO A 202 -0.72 18.05 3.97
CA PRO A 202 -1.58 17.19 3.15
C PRO A 202 -2.16 17.89 1.92
N TYR A 203 -2.46 19.18 2.01
CA TYR A 203 -2.98 19.95 0.87
C TYR A 203 -1.91 20.16 -0.19
N VAL A 204 -0.70 20.58 0.22
CA VAL A 204 0.43 20.77 -0.70
C VAL A 204 0.76 19.45 -1.41
N PHE A 205 0.86 18.37 -0.63
CA PHE A 205 1.14 17.03 -1.15
C PHE A 205 0.09 16.59 -2.18
N ARG A 206 -1.19 16.72 -1.87
CA ARG A 206 -2.26 16.30 -2.76
C ARG A 206 -2.32 17.11 -4.05
N LEU A 207 -2.12 18.44 -3.98
CA LEU A 207 -2.02 19.28 -5.17
C LEU A 207 -0.81 18.92 -6.04
N ALA A 208 0.33 18.63 -5.43
CA ALA A 208 1.51 18.15 -6.14
C ALA A 208 1.25 16.78 -6.80
N LEU A 209 0.58 15.87 -6.10
CA LEU A 209 0.22 14.56 -6.64
C LEU A 209 -0.78 14.66 -7.81
N GLN A 210 -1.79 15.54 -7.71
CA GLN A 210 -2.71 15.83 -8.82
C GLN A 210 -1.98 16.39 -10.04
N GLN A 211 -1.03 17.30 -9.83
CA GLN A 211 -0.23 17.88 -10.92
C GLN A 211 0.74 16.87 -11.54
N SER A 212 1.26 15.94 -10.75
CA SER A 212 2.10 14.84 -11.22
C SER A 212 1.30 13.85 -12.07
N GLY A 213 0.05 13.60 -11.69
CA GLY A 213 -0.66 12.39 -12.07
C GLY A 213 -0.10 11.17 -11.33
N VAL A 214 -0.80 10.06 -11.38
CA VAL A 214 -0.37 8.81 -10.72
C VAL A 214 -0.52 7.61 -11.66
N ASP A 215 0.48 6.74 -11.62
CA ASP A 215 0.39 5.37 -12.10
C ASP A 215 -0.25 4.51 -11.01
N ILE A 216 -1.13 3.59 -11.40
CA ILE A 216 -1.68 2.59 -10.52
C ILE A 216 -0.79 1.36 -10.57
N LEU A 217 -0.42 0.89 -9.39
CA LEU A 217 0.40 -0.29 -9.22
C LEU A 217 -0.46 -1.47 -8.77
N GLU A 218 -0.39 -2.57 -9.51
CA GLU A 218 -1.04 -3.83 -9.16
C GLU A 218 -0.05 -4.82 -8.53
N PRO A 219 -0.47 -5.63 -7.54
CA PRO A 219 0.39 -6.63 -6.94
C PRO A 219 0.65 -7.79 -7.90
N MET A 220 1.91 -8.23 -7.95
CA MET A 220 2.38 -9.33 -8.76
C MET A 220 2.69 -10.57 -7.92
N LEU A 221 2.41 -11.73 -8.48
CA LEU A 221 2.81 -13.02 -7.97
C LEU A 221 3.89 -13.63 -8.87
N CYS A 222 5.00 -14.04 -8.29
CA CYS A 222 5.92 -14.96 -8.93
C CYS A 222 5.32 -16.36 -8.84
N PHE A 223 5.19 -17.05 -9.96
CA PHE A 223 4.61 -18.39 -10.01
C PHE A 223 5.62 -19.46 -10.48
N GLU A 224 5.41 -20.67 -9.99
CA GLU A 224 6.00 -21.90 -10.50
C GLU A 224 4.85 -22.87 -10.81
N LEU A 225 4.72 -23.23 -12.09
CA LEU A 225 3.72 -24.15 -12.59
C LEU A 225 4.39 -25.44 -13.04
N GLN A 226 3.98 -26.57 -12.46
CA GLN A 226 4.39 -27.91 -12.89
C GLN A 226 3.16 -28.66 -13.42
N ILE A 227 3.22 -29.12 -14.67
CA ILE A 227 2.11 -29.79 -15.35
C ILE A 227 2.62 -30.94 -16.24
N PRO A 228 1.78 -31.94 -16.56
CA PRO A 228 2.07 -32.91 -17.60
C PRO A 228 2.33 -32.20 -18.93
N GLN A 229 3.31 -32.68 -19.71
CA GLN A 229 3.70 -32.05 -20.99
C GLN A 229 2.55 -31.88 -21.97
N VAL A 230 1.62 -32.83 -22.00
CA VAL A 230 0.42 -32.77 -22.89
C VAL A 230 -0.47 -31.55 -22.62
N ALA A 231 -0.38 -30.95 -21.43
CA ALA A 231 -1.13 -29.76 -21.03
C ALA A 231 -0.39 -28.43 -21.27
N SER A 232 0.88 -28.47 -21.72
CA SER A 232 1.74 -27.31 -21.84
C SER A 232 1.19 -26.21 -22.74
N SER A 233 0.68 -26.57 -23.93
CA SER A 233 0.11 -25.61 -24.90
C SER A 233 -1.09 -24.86 -24.32
N LYS A 234 -1.96 -25.58 -23.59
CA LYS A 234 -3.11 -24.95 -22.91
C LYS A 234 -2.64 -24.00 -21.83
N ALA A 235 -1.71 -24.44 -20.97
CA ALA A 235 -1.17 -23.64 -19.88
C ALA A 235 -0.54 -22.33 -20.39
N ILE A 236 0.26 -22.39 -21.45
CA ILE A 236 0.88 -21.19 -22.05
C ILE A 236 -0.19 -20.23 -22.56
N THR A 237 -1.22 -20.75 -23.24
CA THR A 237 -2.33 -19.93 -23.74
C THR A 237 -3.10 -19.27 -22.58
N ASP A 238 -3.37 -19.99 -21.51
CA ASP A 238 -4.06 -19.47 -20.35
C ASP A 238 -3.22 -18.43 -19.60
N LEU A 239 -1.91 -18.69 -19.40
CA LEU A 239 -0.99 -17.72 -18.82
C LEU A 239 -0.89 -16.41 -19.63
N GLN A 240 -0.95 -16.49 -20.97
CA GLN A 240 -0.99 -15.30 -21.82
C GLN A 240 -2.29 -14.49 -21.61
N LYS A 241 -3.44 -15.16 -21.48
CA LYS A 241 -4.72 -14.49 -21.16
C LYS A 241 -4.71 -13.82 -19.80
N LEU A 242 -4.00 -14.42 -18.84
CA LEU A 242 -3.80 -13.85 -17.49
C LEU A 242 -2.81 -12.68 -17.47
N MET A 243 -2.28 -12.25 -18.64
CA MET A 243 -1.27 -11.19 -18.77
C MET A 243 0.03 -11.50 -18.01
N SER A 244 0.38 -12.78 -17.90
CA SER A 244 1.61 -13.19 -17.22
C SER A 244 2.86 -12.86 -18.05
N GLU A 245 3.98 -12.68 -17.34
CA GLU A 245 5.33 -12.58 -17.89
C GLU A 245 6.04 -13.90 -17.64
N ILE A 246 6.16 -14.73 -18.69
CA ILE A 246 6.84 -16.02 -18.59
C ILE A 246 8.34 -15.76 -18.65
N GLU A 247 9.08 -16.19 -17.62
CA GLU A 247 10.54 -16.02 -17.51
C GLU A 247 11.30 -17.26 -17.97
N ASP A 248 10.78 -18.47 -17.68
CA ASP A 248 11.42 -19.72 -18.03
C ASP A 248 10.40 -20.82 -18.34
N ILE A 249 10.74 -21.65 -19.32
CA ILE A 249 9.98 -22.87 -19.68
C ILE A 249 10.95 -24.02 -19.84
N SER A 250 10.82 -25.04 -19.03
CA SER A 250 11.60 -26.26 -19.11
C SER A 250 10.68 -27.48 -19.19
N CYS A 251 10.68 -28.16 -20.30
CA CYS A 251 9.85 -29.37 -20.49
C CYS A 251 10.72 -30.59 -20.80
N ASN A 252 10.33 -31.71 -20.26
CA ASN A 252 10.84 -33.03 -20.63
C ASN A 252 9.69 -33.87 -21.23
N ASN A 253 9.92 -35.17 -21.49
CA ASN A 253 8.91 -36.01 -22.14
C ASN A 253 7.63 -36.23 -21.30
N GLU A 254 7.67 -35.97 -20.00
CA GLU A 254 6.56 -36.24 -19.09
C GLU A 254 5.99 -34.95 -18.47
N TRP A 255 6.87 -34.01 -18.11
CA TRP A 255 6.54 -32.82 -17.33
C TRP A 255 7.02 -31.52 -17.98
N CYS A 256 6.26 -30.46 -17.76
CA CYS A 256 6.64 -29.10 -18.11
C CYS A 256 6.63 -28.22 -16.86
N HIS A 257 7.71 -27.50 -16.66
CA HIS A 257 7.88 -26.49 -15.61
C HIS A 257 7.90 -25.12 -16.24
N ILE A 258 7.02 -24.23 -15.78
CA ILE A 258 6.93 -22.86 -16.26
C ILE A 258 7.07 -21.93 -15.06
N LYS A 259 7.94 -20.92 -15.18
CA LYS A 259 8.15 -19.90 -14.15
C LYS A 259 7.92 -18.52 -14.75
N GLY A 260 7.45 -17.60 -13.89
CA GLY A 260 7.25 -16.24 -14.32
C GLY A 260 6.50 -15.40 -13.29
N LYS A 261 5.94 -14.30 -13.76
CA LYS A 261 5.13 -13.39 -12.95
C LYS A 261 3.73 -13.26 -13.52
N VAL A 262 2.75 -13.14 -12.64
CA VAL A 262 1.35 -12.98 -13.02
C VAL A 262 0.67 -11.96 -12.11
N PRO A 263 -0.21 -11.07 -12.64
CA PRO A 263 -0.99 -10.19 -11.79
C PRO A 263 -1.89 -10.99 -10.84
N LEU A 264 -1.93 -10.56 -9.57
CA LEU A 264 -2.76 -11.23 -8.56
C LEU A 264 -4.23 -11.27 -8.98
N ASN A 265 -4.74 -10.17 -9.53
CA ASN A 265 -6.17 -10.03 -9.84
C ASN A 265 -6.66 -11.02 -10.88
N THR A 266 -5.86 -11.28 -11.92
CA THR A 266 -6.22 -12.20 -13.02
C THR A 266 -6.01 -13.66 -12.67
N SER A 267 -5.14 -13.99 -11.70
CA SER A 267 -4.71 -15.35 -11.39
C SER A 267 -5.41 -16.00 -10.18
N LYS A 268 -6.43 -15.35 -9.59
CA LYS A 268 -7.08 -15.79 -8.34
C LYS A 268 -7.57 -17.24 -8.40
N ASP A 269 -8.18 -17.63 -9.52
CA ASP A 269 -8.82 -18.93 -9.69
C ASP A 269 -7.97 -19.93 -10.48
N TYR A 270 -6.81 -19.49 -11.00
CA TYR A 270 -6.01 -20.30 -11.92
C TYR A 270 -5.48 -21.61 -11.32
N ALA A 271 -5.20 -21.65 -10.01
CA ALA A 271 -4.81 -22.91 -9.33
C ALA A 271 -5.91 -23.99 -9.45
N SER A 272 -7.18 -23.59 -9.32
CA SER A 272 -8.32 -24.48 -9.47
C SER A 272 -8.49 -24.95 -10.92
N GLU A 273 -8.30 -24.04 -11.88
CA GLU A 273 -8.34 -24.37 -13.32
C GLU A 273 -7.24 -25.37 -13.69
N VAL A 274 -6.00 -25.15 -13.22
CA VAL A 274 -4.87 -26.06 -13.42
C VAL A 274 -5.21 -27.45 -12.89
N SER A 275 -5.70 -27.54 -11.66
CA SER A 275 -6.13 -28.81 -11.05
C SER A 275 -7.20 -29.51 -11.90
N SER A 276 -8.17 -28.77 -12.41
CA SER A 276 -9.28 -29.29 -13.23
C SER A 276 -8.78 -29.92 -14.54
N TYR A 277 -8.05 -29.17 -15.38
CA TYR A 277 -7.66 -29.67 -16.70
C TYR A 277 -6.51 -30.69 -16.66
N THR A 278 -5.71 -30.69 -15.58
CA THR A 278 -4.66 -31.69 -15.36
C THR A 278 -5.14 -32.91 -14.55
N LYS A 279 -6.42 -32.94 -14.15
CA LYS A 279 -7.01 -34.01 -13.30
C LYS A 279 -6.28 -34.17 -11.97
N GLY A 280 -5.87 -33.04 -11.36
CA GLY A 280 -5.18 -32.99 -10.10
C GLY A 280 -3.65 -33.25 -10.16
N LEU A 281 -3.10 -33.45 -11.34
CA LEU A 281 -1.64 -33.68 -11.48
C LEU A 281 -0.83 -32.37 -11.54
N GLY A 282 -1.46 -31.26 -11.92
CA GLY A 282 -0.81 -29.95 -12.03
C GLY A 282 -0.68 -29.27 -10.68
N ILE A 283 0.44 -28.59 -10.46
CA ILE A 283 0.72 -27.81 -9.25
C ILE A 283 1.03 -26.38 -9.68
N PHE A 284 0.27 -25.42 -9.16
CA PHE A 284 0.50 -23.98 -9.34
C PHE A 284 0.86 -23.37 -8.00
N MET A 285 2.13 -23.02 -7.83
CA MET A 285 2.65 -22.37 -6.61
C MET A 285 2.88 -20.90 -6.89
N VAL A 286 2.49 -20.02 -5.96
CA VAL A 286 2.66 -18.59 -6.07
C VAL A 286 3.24 -17.99 -4.81
N LYS A 287 4.00 -16.91 -4.99
CA LYS A 287 4.49 -16.05 -3.88
C LYS A 287 4.44 -14.58 -4.31
N PRO A 288 4.16 -13.63 -3.41
CA PRO A 288 4.22 -12.21 -3.72
C PRO A 288 5.61 -11.81 -4.24
N CYS A 289 5.67 -11.01 -5.29
CA CYS A 289 6.93 -10.54 -5.86
C CYS A 289 6.95 -9.05 -6.22
N GLY A 290 6.18 -8.25 -5.49
CA GLY A 290 6.16 -6.80 -5.63
C GLY A 290 4.95 -6.28 -6.41
N TYR A 291 5.11 -5.14 -7.03
CA TYR A 291 4.08 -4.41 -7.75
C TYR A 291 4.58 -4.02 -9.14
N GLN A 292 3.67 -3.92 -10.08
CA GLN A 292 3.94 -3.36 -11.41
C GLN A 292 2.90 -2.31 -11.77
N ILE A 293 3.20 -1.47 -12.77
CA ILE A 293 2.22 -0.54 -13.32
C ILE A 293 1.15 -1.33 -14.07
N THR A 294 -0.13 -1.07 -13.78
CA THR A 294 -1.24 -1.73 -14.48
C THR A 294 -1.23 -1.39 -15.96
N LYS A 295 -1.46 -2.39 -16.81
CA LYS A 295 -1.57 -2.21 -18.28
C LYS A 295 -2.94 -1.70 -18.69
N ASP A 296 -3.97 -2.02 -17.92
CA ASP A 296 -5.33 -1.54 -18.14
C ASP A 296 -5.49 -0.18 -17.45
N GLY A 297 -5.83 0.85 -18.25
CA GLY A 297 -6.07 2.17 -17.73
C GLY A 297 -7.21 2.14 -16.69
N TYR A 298 -6.87 2.34 -15.44
CA TYR A 298 -7.84 2.38 -14.35
C TYR A 298 -8.65 3.69 -14.47
N SER A 299 -9.93 3.55 -14.84
CA SER A 299 -10.83 4.67 -15.09
C SER A 299 -11.67 5.07 -13.87
N ASP A 300 -11.22 4.76 -12.65
CA ASP A 300 -11.98 5.09 -11.45
C ASP A 300 -11.89 6.57 -11.08
N ASN A 301 -13.03 7.09 -10.66
CA ASN A 301 -13.16 8.46 -10.19
C ASN A 301 -12.19 8.75 -9.03
N ILE A 302 -11.46 9.86 -9.14
CA ILE A 302 -10.65 10.41 -8.05
C ILE A 302 -11.54 10.53 -6.81
N ARG A 303 -11.22 9.79 -5.75
CA ARG A 303 -11.95 9.86 -4.48
C ARG A 303 -11.57 11.14 -3.76
N MET A 304 -12.50 12.07 -3.66
CA MET A 304 -12.34 13.28 -2.85
C MET A 304 -12.71 12.98 -1.40
N ASN A 305 -11.77 13.19 -0.48
CA ASN A 305 -12.08 13.15 0.94
C ASN A 305 -12.77 14.47 1.39
N GLU A 306 -13.29 14.52 2.62
CA GLU A 306 -13.95 15.75 3.10
C GLU A 306 -13.01 16.96 3.18
N LYS A 307 -11.74 16.75 3.50
CA LYS A 307 -10.72 17.80 3.51
C LYS A 307 -10.45 18.31 2.09
N ASP A 308 -10.47 17.41 1.09
CA ASP A 308 -10.35 17.80 -0.32
C ASP A 308 -11.57 18.56 -0.82
N LYS A 309 -12.77 18.20 -0.34
CA LYS A 309 -14.00 18.97 -0.61
C LYS A 309 -13.90 20.38 -0.06
N LEU A 310 -13.37 20.54 1.15
CA LEU A 310 -13.12 21.86 1.74
C LEU A 310 -12.12 22.67 0.92
N LEU A 311 -10.98 22.06 0.52
CA LEU A 311 -10.00 22.74 -0.33
C LEU A 311 -10.59 23.11 -1.70
N PHE A 312 -11.35 22.20 -2.32
CA PHE A 312 -12.05 22.46 -3.58
C PHE A 312 -13.11 23.57 -3.45
N MET A 313 -13.85 23.60 -2.34
CA MET A 313 -14.80 24.68 -2.05
C MET A 313 -14.08 26.01 -1.86
N PHE A 314 -12.95 26.06 -1.17
CA PHE A 314 -12.13 27.25 -1.05
C PHE A 314 -11.58 27.73 -2.41
N GLN A 315 -11.06 26.85 -3.23
CA GLN A 315 -10.58 27.18 -4.58
C GLN A 315 -11.71 27.71 -5.47
N LYS A 316 -12.90 27.09 -5.39
CA LYS A 316 -14.07 27.49 -6.16
C LYS A 316 -14.65 28.81 -5.70
N SER A 317 -14.65 29.13 -4.41
CA SER A 317 -15.10 30.41 -3.85
C SER A 317 -14.20 31.58 -4.27
N MET A 318 -12.96 31.31 -4.66
CA MET A 318 -11.99 32.30 -5.09
C MET A 318 -11.96 32.54 -6.59
N SER A 319 -12.36 31.53 -7.40
CA SER A 319 -12.51 31.70 -8.85
C SER A 319 -13.80 32.46 -9.25
N LEU A 320 -14.65 32.76 -8.27
CA LEU A 320 -15.90 33.50 -8.45
C LEU A 320 -15.81 34.98 -7.97
N LYS A 321 -14.62 35.43 -7.57
CA LYS A 321 -14.27 36.86 -7.33
C LYS A 321 -13.24 37.32 -8.34
#